data_f4cfd279613eb85877b67148350abac8
#
_entry.id   f4cfd279613eb85877b67148350abac8
#
_cell.length_a   1.000
_cell.length_b   1.000
_cell.length_c   1.000
_cell.angle_alpha   90.00
_cell.angle_beta   90.00
_cell.angle_gamma   90.00
#
_symmetry.space_group_name_H-M   'P 1'
#
loop_
_entity.id
_entity.type
_entity.pdbx_description
1 polymer ?
#
loop_
_entity_poly.entity_id
_entity_poly.type
_entity_poly.pdbx_seq_one_letter_code
_entity_poly.pdbx_strand_id
1 'polypeptide(L)'
;YTKNDIYNWTESLARALTSAGIGRGDVMQVSYGYGLFTGGLGLHYGAERIGATVLPTSVGNTERQIELMQDLRVTAIACTPSYLLHMGEVAEKMGVSIKNDTRLRKAIVGAEPWSEQMRLRIKESLGVDAYDIYGTSELSGPLFCEC
;
A
#
# COMPACT_ATOMS: atom_id res chain seq x y z
N TYR A 1 5.38 -22.24 -6.27
CA TYR A 1 5.22 -22.28 -4.81
C TYR A 1 4.25 -23.39 -4.40
N THR A 2 4.55 -24.07 -3.31
CA THR A 2 3.63 -25.02 -2.68
C THR A 2 2.59 -24.27 -1.84
N LYS A 3 1.54 -24.99 -1.37
CA LYS A 3 0.56 -24.40 -0.46
C LYS A 3 1.21 -23.88 0.83
N ASN A 4 2.24 -24.59 1.31
CA ASN A 4 2.97 -24.20 2.52
C ASN A 4 3.80 -22.92 2.29
N ASP A 5 4.41 -22.76 1.12
CA ASP A 5 5.15 -21.54 0.77
C ASP A 5 4.20 -20.32 0.75
N ILE A 6 3.03 -20.48 0.14
CA ILE A 6 2.01 -19.42 0.11
C ILE A 6 1.52 -19.08 1.52
N TYR A 7 1.31 -20.08 2.38
CA TYR A 7 0.93 -19.84 3.76
C TYR A 7 2.00 -19.04 4.52
N ASN A 8 3.27 -19.46 4.45
CA ASN A 8 4.37 -18.79 5.13
C ASN A 8 4.57 -17.35 4.61
N TRP A 9 4.46 -17.17 3.32
CA TRP A 9 4.51 -15.85 2.68
C TRP A 9 3.39 -14.94 3.18
N THR A 10 2.16 -15.44 3.18
CA THR A 10 0.98 -14.71 3.68
C THR A 10 1.15 -14.30 5.14
N GLU A 11 1.65 -15.20 6.00
CA GLU A 11 1.92 -14.91 7.41
C GLU A 11 2.98 -13.81 7.59
N SER A 12 4.03 -13.84 6.77
CA SER A 12 5.09 -12.82 6.83
C SER A 12 4.53 -11.44 6.47
N LEU A 13 3.74 -11.34 5.40
CA LEU A 13 3.07 -10.09 5.01
C LEU A 13 2.03 -9.64 6.03
N ALA A 14 1.28 -10.56 6.61
CA ALA A 14 0.33 -10.25 7.68
C ALA A 14 1.02 -9.58 8.88
N ARG A 15 2.17 -10.10 9.30
CA ARG A 15 3.00 -9.50 10.36
C ARG A 15 3.52 -8.12 9.98
N ALA A 16 4.04 -7.96 8.76
CA ALA A 16 4.52 -6.68 8.24
C ALA A 16 3.41 -5.61 8.26
N LEU A 17 2.23 -5.94 7.77
CA LEU A 17 1.08 -5.03 7.78
C LEU A 17 0.62 -4.70 9.21
N THR A 18 0.62 -5.68 10.09
CA THR A 18 0.24 -5.47 11.50
C THR A 18 1.25 -4.58 12.23
N SER A 19 2.57 -4.70 11.95
CA SER A 19 3.58 -3.82 12.54
C SER A 19 3.41 -2.35 12.13
N ALA A 20 2.94 -2.10 10.91
CA ALA A 20 2.53 -0.77 10.44
C ALA A 20 1.15 -0.34 11.00
N GLY A 21 0.54 -1.14 11.85
CA GLY A 21 -0.73 -0.87 12.48
C GLY A 21 -1.95 -1.03 11.56
N ILE A 22 -1.85 -1.79 10.47
CA ILE A 22 -2.97 -2.15 9.61
C ILE A 22 -3.63 -3.41 10.17
N GLY A 23 -4.97 -3.46 10.17
CA GLY A 23 -5.69 -4.60 10.74
C GLY A 23 -7.16 -4.66 10.33
N ARG A 24 -7.92 -5.40 11.14
CA ARG A 24 -9.37 -5.55 10.94
C ARG A 24 -10.06 -4.17 10.96
N GLY A 25 -10.87 -3.89 9.96
CA GLY A 25 -11.56 -2.62 9.80
C GLY A 25 -10.84 -1.62 8.89
N ASP A 26 -9.60 -1.89 8.52
CA ASP A 26 -8.93 -1.12 7.47
C ASP A 26 -9.40 -1.56 6.07
N VAL A 27 -9.43 -0.60 5.16
CA VAL A 27 -9.60 -0.82 3.72
C VAL A 27 -8.28 -0.52 3.06
N MET A 28 -7.63 -1.56 2.53
CA MET A 28 -6.30 -1.47 1.95
C MET A 28 -6.36 -1.51 0.43
N GLN A 29 -5.99 -0.41 -0.20
CA GLN A 29 -5.83 -0.33 -1.65
C GLN A 29 -4.46 -0.85 -2.05
N VAL A 30 -4.42 -1.82 -2.97
CA VAL A 30 -3.17 -2.36 -3.51
C VAL A 30 -2.98 -1.87 -4.93
N SER A 31 -2.06 -0.89 -5.08
CA SER A 31 -1.73 -0.22 -6.33
C SER A 31 -0.41 -0.72 -6.93
N TYR A 32 -0.08 -1.99 -6.69
CA TYR A 32 0.97 -2.75 -7.37
C TYR A 32 0.37 -3.67 -8.42
N GLY A 33 1.16 -4.00 -9.44
CA GLY A 33 0.76 -4.98 -10.46
C GLY A 33 0.54 -6.38 -9.87
N TYR A 34 -0.48 -7.07 -10.37
CA TYR A 34 -0.83 -8.43 -9.95
C TYR A 34 -0.26 -9.51 -10.88
N GLY A 35 0.27 -9.13 -12.03
CA GLY A 35 0.88 -10.05 -12.99
C GLY A 35 2.41 -10.05 -12.93
N LEU A 36 3.03 -11.24 -12.88
CA LEU A 36 4.47 -11.46 -12.91
C LEU A 36 5.28 -10.65 -11.85
N PHE A 37 4.64 -10.31 -10.74
CA PHE A 37 5.22 -9.55 -9.65
C PHE A 37 4.64 -10.02 -8.32
N THR A 38 5.52 -10.33 -7.36
CA THR A 38 5.12 -10.91 -6.07
C THR A 38 4.51 -9.91 -5.10
N GLY A 39 4.87 -8.62 -5.22
CA GLY A 39 4.46 -7.60 -4.26
C GLY A 39 2.95 -7.40 -4.15
N GLY A 40 2.25 -7.34 -5.28
CA GLY A 40 0.79 -7.14 -5.29
C GLY A 40 0.04 -8.26 -4.58
N LEU A 41 0.29 -9.52 -4.98
CA LEU A 41 -0.37 -10.69 -4.39
C LEU A 41 -0.01 -10.90 -2.92
N GLY A 42 1.25 -10.70 -2.54
CA GLY A 42 1.68 -10.87 -1.16
C GLY A 42 0.96 -9.92 -0.22
N LEU A 43 0.92 -8.64 -0.56
CA LEU A 43 0.21 -7.63 0.21
C LEU A 43 -1.30 -7.89 0.26
N HIS A 44 -1.88 -8.36 -0.84
CA HIS A 44 -3.29 -8.76 -0.90
C HIS A 44 -3.59 -9.88 0.10
N TYR A 45 -2.89 -11.02 0.02
CA TYR A 45 -3.11 -12.13 0.92
C TYR A 45 -2.79 -11.80 2.38
N GLY A 46 -1.73 -11.01 2.63
CA GLY A 46 -1.40 -10.53 3.96
C GLY A 46 -2.52 -9.68 4.57
N ALA A 47 -3.10 -8.76 3.80
CA ALA A 47 -4.20 -7.92 4.22
C ALA A 47 -5.49 -8.72 4.49
N GLU A 48 -5.85 -9.65 3.61
CA GLU A 48 -6.97 -10.58 3.85
C GLU A 48 -6.76 -11.38 5.14
N ARG A 49 -5.55 -11.88 5.37
CA ARG A 49 -5.19 -12.69 6.54
C ARG A 49 -5.42 -11.96 7.86
N ILE A 50 -5.17 -10.66 7.92
CA ILE A 50 -5.41 -9.84 9.13
C ILE A 50 -6.84 -9.30 9.22
N GLY A 51 -7.70 -9.62 8.25
CA GLY A 51 -9.10 -9.23 8.22
C GLY A 51 -9.36 -7.81 7.71
N ALA A 52 -8.42 -7.21 7.01
CA ALA A 52 -8.63 -5.97 6.26
C ALA A 52 -9.43 -6.26 4.97
N THR A 53 -10.17 -5.26 4.51
CA THR A 53 -10.80 -5.30 3.18
C THR A 53 -9.77 -4.92 2.14
N VAL A 54 -9.60 -5.73 1.09
CA VAL A 54 -8.61 -5.46 0.04
C VAL A 54 -9.28 -4.90 -1.21
N LEU A 55 -8.73 -3.81 -1.72
CA LEU A 55 -9.11 -3.18 -2.98
C LEU A 55 -7.98 -3.38 -4.00
N PRO A 56 -8.07 -4.35 -4.90
CA PRO A 56 -7.01 -4.70 -5.85
C PRO A 56 -7.04 -3.80 -7.09
N THR A 57 -6.66 -2.53 -6.94
CA THR A 57 -6.71 -1.55 -8.03
C THR A 57 -5.65 -1.76 -9.10
N SER A 58 -4.57 -2.48 -8.76
CA SER A 58 -3.43 -2.67 -9.68
C SER A 58 -2.78 -1.33 -10.07
N VAL A 59 -2.15 -1.26 -11.23
CA VAL A 59 -1.43 -0.07 -11.72
C VAL A 59 -2.27 0.71 -12.74
N GLY A 60 -1.98 2.00 -12.86
CA GLY A 60 -2.63 2.89 -13.85
C GLY A 60 -3.99 3.44 -13.39
N ASN A 61 -4.62 4.23 -14.25
CA ASN A 61 -5.92 4.88 -14.01
C ASN A 61 -6.00 5.62 -12.66
N THR A 62 -5.06 6.55 -12.44
CA THR A 62 -4.86 7.21 -11.15
C THR A 62 -6.11 7.97 -10.68
N GLU A 63 -6.82 8.64 -11.58
CA GLU A 63 -8.08 9.34 -11.26
C GLU A 63 -9.12 8.38 -10.68
N ARG A 64 -9.32 7.24 -11.34
CA ARG A 64 -10.25 6.21 -10.85
C ARG A 64 -9.83 5.64 -9.49
N GLN A 65 -8.53 5.51 -9.25
CA GLN A 65 -8.02 5.06 -7.95
C GLN A 65 -8.30 6.06 -6.83
N ILE A 66 -8.26 7.36 -7.12
CA ILE A 66 -8.62 8.43 -6.18
C ILE A 66 -10.12 8.43 -5.90
N GLU A 67 -10.96 8.29 -6.92
CA GLU A 67 -12.42 8.13 -6.74
C GLU A 67 -12.75 6.95 -5.84
N LEU A 68 -12.17 5.78 -6.11
CA LEU A 68 -12.36 4.57 -5.29
C LEU A 68 -11.86 4.77 -3.86
N MET A 69 -10.76 5.51 -3.68
CA MET A 69 -10.24 5.84 -2.36
C MET A 69 -11.24 6.63 -1.52
N GLN A 70 -11.96 7.59 -2.13
CA GLN A 70 -13.01 8.36 -1.47
C GLN A 70 -14.27 7.51 -1.21
N ASP A 71 -14.79 6.86 -2.26
CA ASP A 71 -16.05 6.11 -2.21
C ASP A 71 -16.00 4.94 -1.21
N LEU A 72 -14.90 4.20 -1.22
CA LEU A 72 -14.71 3.02 -0.37
C LEU A 72 -13.98 3.33 0.94
N ARG A 73 -13.69 4.62 1.20
CA ARG A 73 -13.08 5.09 2.44
C ARG A 73 -11.77 4.37 2.76
N VAL A 74 -10.88 4.27 1.78
CA VAL A 74 -9.57 3.64 1.91
C VAL A 74 -8.78 4.25 3.07
N THR A 75 -8.24 3.41 3.95
CA THR A 75 -7.46 3.82 5.12
C THR A 75 -5.97 3.56 4.96
N ALA A 76 -5.62 2.59 4.13
CA ALA A 76 -4.24 2.20 3.84
C ALA A 76 -4.03 1.97 2.35
N ILE A 77 -2.82 2.26 1.85
CA ILE A 77 -2.44 2.01 0.46
C ILE A 77 -1.10 1.28 0.38
N ALA A 78 -0.93 0.43 -0.62
CA ALA A 78 0.36 -0.13 -1.00
C ALA A 78 0.72 0.30 -2.42
N CYS A 79 1.84 0.99 -2.58
CA CYS A 79 2.31 1.52 -3.87
C CYS A 79 3.79 1.89 -3.80
N THR A 80 4.38 2.37 -4.89
CA THR A 80 5.70 2.99 -4.82
C THR A 80 5.61 4.39 -4.20
N PRO A 81 6.66 4.88 -3.51
CA PRO A 81 6.64 6.22 -2.91
C PRO A 81 6.48 7.34 -3.95
N SER A 82 7.07 7.22 -5.13
CA SER A 82 6.88 8.18 -6.22
C SER A 82 5.44 8.20 -6.73
N TYR A 83 4.78 7.03 -6.83
CA TYR A 83 3.39 6.95 -7.24
C TYR A 83 2.44 7.57 -6.22
N LEU A 84 2.73 7.44 -4.93
CA LEU A 84 1.93 8.08 -3.88
C LEU A 84 1.96 9.61 -4.00
N LEU A 85 3.12 10.19 -4.25
CA LEU A 85 3.24 11.63 -4.50
C LEU A 85 2.52 12.06 -5.79
N HIS A 86 2.69 11.28 -6.86
CA HIS A 86 1.97 11.52 -8.12
C HIS A 86 0.45 11.46 -7.94
N MET A 87 -0.05 10.52 -7.15
CA MET A 87 -1.48 10.44 -6.81
C MET A 87 -1.95 11.70 -6.07
N GLY A 88 -1.12 12.27 -5.19
CA GLY A 88 -1.39 13.56 -4.55
C GLY A 88 -1.53 14.69 -5.56
N GLU A 89 -0.63 14.78 -6.53
CA GLU A 89 -0.65 15.81 -7.58
C GLU A 89 -1.88 15.67 -8.51
N VAL A 90 -2.28 14.44 -8.81
CA VAL A 90 -3.51 14.17 -9.60
C VAL A 90 -4.75 14.51 -8.79
N ALA A 91 -4.79 14.16 -7.52
CA ALA A 91 -5.90 14.50 -6.62
C ALA A 91 -6.12 16.02 -6.55
N GLU A 92 -5.04 16.80 -6.38
CA GLU A 92 -5.12 18.27 -6.39
C GLU A 92 -5.71 18.81 -7.70
N LYS A 93 -5.34 18.27 -8.86
CA LYS A 93 -5.91 18.63 -10.16
C LYS A 93 -7.40 18.28 -10.27
N MET A 94 -7.84 17.23 -9.58
CA MET A 94 -9.24 16.85 -9.47
C MET A 94 -10.01 17.69 -8.44
N GLY A 95 -9.35 18.58 -7.71
CA GLY A 95 -9.93 19.35 -6.62
C GLY A 95 -10.12 18.56 -5.33
N VAL A 96 -9.39 17.44 -5.16
CA VAL A 96 -9.45 16.53 -4.02
C VAL A 96 -8.19 16.68 -3.16
N SER A 97 -8.35 16.90 -1.86
CA SER A 97 -7.24 16.83 -0.89
C SER A 97 -7.20 15.44 -0.26
N ILE A 98 -6.17 14.65 -0.56
CA ILE A 98 -6.01 13.33 0.06
C ILE A 98 -6.06 13.44 1.59
N LYS A 99 -5.40 14.44 2.15
CA LYS A 99 -5.31 14.69 3.60
C LYS A 99 -6.66 14.98 4.25
N ASN A 100 -7.52 15.76 3.57
CA ASN A 100 -8.76 16.29 4.16
C ASN A 100 -10.01 15.56 3.67
N ASP A 101 -10.02 15.09 2.42
CA ASP A 101 -11.23 14.57 1.76
C ASP A 101 -11.21 13.03 1.68
N THR A 102 -10.14 12.37 2.19
CA THR A 102 -10.06 10.92 2.25
C THR A 102 -9.79 10.41 3.68
N ARG A 103 -9.89 9.09 3.86
CA ARG A 103 -9.52 8.43 5.11
C ARG A 103 -8.13 7.79 5.08
N LEU A 104 -7.36 8.03 4.02
CA LEU A 104 -6.01 7.48 3.90
C LEU A 104 -5.10 8.03 5.01
N ARG A 105 -4.47 7.15 5.76
CA ARG A 105 -3.57 7.50 6.87
C ARG A 105 -2.26 6.73 6.85
N LYS A 106 -2.22 5.59 6.19
CA LYS A 106 -1.05 4.70 6.16
C LYS A 106 -0.68 4.32 4.74
N ALA A 107 0.61 4.22 4.46
CA ALA A 107 1.10 3.71 3.18
C ALA A 107 2.23 2.70 3.43
N ILE A 108 2.15 1.56 2.77
CA ILE A 108 3.22 0.59 2.65
C ILE A 108 3.90 0.84 1.32
N VAL A 109 5.10 1.37 1.36
CA VAL A 109 5.81 1.82 0.15
C VAL A 109 7.13 1.10 -0.04
N GLY A 110 7.50 0.84 -1.28
CA GLY A 110 8.75 0.15 -1.61
C GLY A 110 8.90 -0.05 -3.11
N ALA A 111 9.73 -1.00 -3.50
CA ALA A 111 10.10 -1.34 -4.88
C ALA A 111 10.94 -0.27 -5.59
N GLU A 112 11.28 0.81 -4.94
CA GLU A 112 12.24 1.82 -5.41
C GLU A 112 12.95 2.46 -4.21
N PRO A 113 14.18 2.98 -4.37
CA PRO A 113 14.85 3.73 -3.32
C PRO A 113 14.15 5.07 -3.09
N TRP A 114 14.02 5.45 -1.82
CA TRP A 114 13.42 6.72 -1.43
C TRP A 114 14.12 7.31 -0.20
N SER A 115 13.92 8.60 0.05
CA SER A 115 14.64 9.32 1.09
C SER A 115 13.73 9.75 2.23
N GLU A 116 14.33 10.08 3.38
CA GLU A 116 13.61 10.67 4.50
C GLU A 116 12.93 11.99 4.14
N GLN A 117 13.53 12.77 3.24
CA GLN A 117 12.88 13.99 2.73
C GLN A 117 11.59 13.68 1.97
N MET A 118 11.56 12.58 1.20
CA MET A 118 10.33 12.14 0.53
C MET A 118 9.27 11.68 1.53
N ARG A 119 9.68 11.01 2.61
CA ARG A 119 8.79 10.62 3.72
C ARG A 119 8.13 11.85 4.36
N LEU A 120 8.94 12.85 4.69
CA LEU A 120 8.43 14.10 5.25
C LEU A 120 7.45 14.79 4.29
N ARG A 121 7.80 14.86 3.00
CA ARG A 121 6.90 15.43 1.99
C ARG A 121 5.56 14.68 1.92
N ILE A 122 5.56 13.35 1.93
CA ILE A 122 4.34 12.53 1.96
C ILE A 122 3.51 12.88 3.21
N LYS A 123 4.14 12.93 4.37
CA LYS A 123 3.46 13.25 5.64
C LYS A 123 2.85 14.65 5.63
N GLU A 124 3.59 15.64 5.19
CA GLU A 124 3.15 17.04 5.18
C GLU A 124 2.03 17.29 4.17
N SER A 125 2.22 16.83 2.93
CA SER A 125 1.28 17.10 1.84
C SER A 125 0.05 16.20 1.87
N LEU A 126 0.20 14.92 2.19
CA LEU A 126 -0.89 13.93 2.10
C LEU A 126 -1.45 13.52 3.47
N GLY A 127 -0.77 13.84 4.57
CA GLY A 127 -1.17 13.44 5.92
C GLY A 127 -1.02 11.94 6.20
N VAL A 128 -0.17 11.25 5.43
CA VAL A 128 -0.01 9.80 5.42
C VAL A 128 1.30 9.40 6.11
N ASP A 129 1.25 8.41 6.98
CA ASP A 129 2.44 7.75 7.54
C ASP A 129 2.89 6.66 6.57
N ALA A 130 4.12 6.79 6.06
CA ALA A 130 4.68 5.87 5.09
C ALA A 130 5.71 4.95 5.77
N TYR A 131 5.52 3.64 5.56
CA TYR A 131 6.37 2.57 6.07
C TYR A 131 7.07 1.88 4.91
N ASP A 132 8.39 1.72 5.01
CA ASP A 132 9.18 1.07 3.97
C ASP A 132 8.97 -0.44 3.98
N ILE A 133 8.90 -1.04 2.79
CA ILE A 133 8.85 -2.47 2.62
C ILE A 133 9.85 -2.91 1.56
N TYR A 134 10.66 -3.90 1.90
CA TYR A 134 11.67 -4.45 1.02
C TYR A 134 11.56 -5.97 0.91
N GLY A 135 11.84 -6.47 -0.27
CA GLY A 135 11.93 -7.90 -0.52
C GLY A 135 12.34 -8.22 -1.93
N THR A 136 12.63 -9.51 -2.15
CA THR A 136 12.97 -10.08 -3.46
C THR A 136 12.14 -11.34 -3.71
N SER A 137 11.99 -11.72 -4.97
CA SER A 137 11.27 -12.95 -5.35
C SER A 137 11.91 -14.20 -4.78
N GLU A 138 13.25 -14.19 -4.60
CA GLU A 138 14.03 -15.30 -4.03
C GLU A 138 13.69 -15.56 -2.56
N LEU A 139 13.24 -14.53 -1.85
CA LEU A 139 12.82 -14.59 -0.45
C LEU A 139 11.29 -14.66 -0.30
N SER A 140 10.57 -15.04 -1.35
CA SER A 140 9.10 -15.08 -1.37
C SER A 140 8.42 -13.71 -1.23
N GLY A 141 9.02 -12.67 -1.81
CA GLY A 141 8.43 -11.33 -1.86
C GLY A 141 8.83 -10.41 -0.70
N PRO A 142 8.10 -9.34 -0.45
CA PRO A 142 8.48 -8.37 0.57
C PRO A 142 8.33 -8.96 1.97
N LEU A 143 9.46 -9.12 2.68
CA LEU A 143 9.53 -9.70 4.02
C LEU A 143 10.02 -8.72 5.08
N PHE A 144 10.71 -7.66 4.66
CA PHE A 144 11.21 -6.64 5.57
C PHE A 144 10.26 -5.46 5.55
N CYS A 145 9.75 -5.07 6.68
CA CYS A 145 8.88 -3.92 6.81
C CYS A 145 9.31 -3.11 8.03
N GLU A 146 9.26 -1.82 7.87
CA GLU A 146 9.44 -0.86 8.95
C GLU A 146 8.30 -0.96 9.97
N CYS A 147 8.56 -0.67 11.23
CA CYS A 147 7.59 -0.68 12.33
C CYS A 147 7.51 0.67 13.04
#